data_1a088b3690c747654fee05b7af5e9dad
#
_entry.id   1a088b3690c747654fee05b7af5e9dad
#
_cell.length_a   1.000
_cell.length_b   1.000
_cell.length_c   1.000
_cell.angle_alpha   90.00
_cell.angle_beta   90.00
_cell.angle_gamma   90.00
#
_symmetry.space_group_name_H-M   'P 1'
#
loop_
_entity.id
_entity.type
_entity.pdbx_description
1 polymer ?
#
loop_
_entity_poly.entity_id
_entity_poly.type
_entity_poly.pdbx_seq_one_letter_code
_entity_poly.pdbx_strand_id
1 'polypeptide(L)'
;MVVVVAVVGALVLLTGCQATVAGTAVRPEGAAELEEADLDAVLLPIGALNETVGATDMEVTSDSEEMGDHSDEVSDPDCVGAIFSAEESVYAGSEWTAMRDQVAAEPGDDNEHWVQQTAVLFPGEMQAQDFVEESRSMWDSCAGDVIAIGAGANTYLWELQDIRDAQGILAQTSSQEDSGGWSCQHAISAVSNVVVEAWACGYTISDQAVDVATALIANVES
;
A
#
# COMPACT_ATOMS: atom_id res chain seq x y z
N MET A 1 37.74 -17.41 -85.23
CA MET A 1 38.09 -18.11 -84.01
C MET A 1 37.45 -17.37 -82.82
N VAL A 2 36.26 -17.83 -82.43
CA VAL A 2 35.47 -17.15 -81.37
C VAL A 2 35.57 -18.01 -80.12
N VAL A 3 36.12 -17.48 -79.05
CA VAL A 3 36.24 -18.12 -77.74
C VAL A 3 35.01 -17.73 -76.91
N VAL A 4 34.17 -18.71 -76.59
CA VAL A 4 33.04 -18.56 -75.68
C VAL A 4 33.53 -18.88 -74.27
N VAL A 5 33.48 -17.88 -73.39
CA VAL A 5 33.75 -18.04 -71.95
C VAL A 5 32.45 -18.28 -71.23
N ALA A 6 32.25 -19.47 -70.69
CA ALA A 6 31.10 -19.79 -69.85
C ALA A 6 31.39 -19.37 -68.37
N VAL A 7 30.57 -18.47 -67.86
CA VAL A 7 30.61 -18.10 -66.45
C VAL A 7 29.64 -19.00 -65.69
N VAL A 8 30.15 -19.85 -64.80
CA VAL A 8 29.39 -20.70 -63.90
C VAL A 8 29.14 -19.88 -62.62
N GLY A 9 27.89 -19.44 -62.43
CA GLY A 9 27.44 -18.80 -61.20
C GLY A 9 27.15 -19.84 -60.11
N ALA A 10 27.89 -19.81 -59.02
CA ALA A 10 27.64 -20.61 -57.84
C ALA A 10 26.53 -19.92 -56.98
N LEU A 11 25.36 -20.54 -56.89
CA LEU A 11 24.29 -20.15 -55.96
C LEU A 11 24.63 -20.70 -54.57
N VAL A 12 24.99 -19.84 -53.64
CA VAL A 12 25.15 -20.17 -52.24
C VAL A 12 23.79 -20.11 -51.58
N LEU A 13 23.19 -21.25 -51.25
CA LEU A 13 21.97 -21.37 -50.43
C LEU A 13 22.35 -21.20 -48.98
N LEU A 14 22.04 -20.02 -48.38
CA LEU A 14 22.13 -19.76 -46.95
C LEU A 14 20.92 -20.45 -46.28
N THR A 15 21.12 -21.65 -45.75
CA THR A 15 20.19 -22.32 -44.85
C THR A 15 20.32 -21.67 -43.46
N GLY A 16 19.49 -20.67 -43.17
CA GLY A 16 19.36 -20.13 -41.84
C GLY A 16 18.69 -21.15 -40.91
N CYS A 17 19.44 -21.63 -39.90
CA CYS A 17 18.87 -22.43 -38.82
C CYS A 17 17.90 -21.52 -38.03
N GLN A 18 16.59 -21.68 -38.19
CA GLN A 18 15.61 -21.15 -37.25
C GLN A 18 15.56 -22.08 -36.03
N ALA A 19 16.21 -21.71 -34.97
CA ALA A 19 16.04 -22.35 -33.67
C ALA A 19 14.75 -21.78 -33.04
N THR A 20 13.66 -22.54 -33.07
CA THR A 20 12.50 -22.24 -32.21
C THR A 20 12.87 -22.62 -30.78
N VAL A 21 13.15 -21.62 -29.95
CA VAL A 21 13.24 -21.81 -28.51
C VAL A 21 11.81 -21.97 -27.99
N ALA A 22 11.40 -23.20 -27.72
CA ALA A 22 10.20 -23.48 -26.96
C ALA A 22 10.53 -23.19 -25.50
N GLY A 23 10.48 -21.90 -25.11
CA GLY A 23 10.49 -21.49 -23.71
C GLY A 23 9.05 -21.48 -23.21
N THR A 24 8.73 -22.28 -22.20
CA THR A 24 7.60 -22.00 -21.34
C THR A 24 7.94 -20.72 -20.62
N ALA A 25 7.10 -19.68 -20.70
CA ALA A 25 7.24 -18.49 -19.86
C ALA A 25 7.10 -18.98 -18.41
N VAL A 26 8.21 -19.04 -17.70
CA VAL A 26 8.20 -19.22 -16.25
C VAL A 26 7.92 -17.83 -15.70
N ARG A 27 6.71 -17.63 -15.13
CA ARG A 27 6.42 -16.43 -14.33
C ARG A 27 7.47 -16.41 -13.21
N PRO A 28 8.16 -15.30 -12.93
CA PRO A 28 8.99 -15.17 -11.74
C PRO A 28 8.17 -15.62 -10.53
N GLU A 29 8.81 -16.27 -9.55
CA GLU A 29 8.18 -16.59 -8.27
C GLU A 29 7.89 -15.26 -7.52
N GLY A 30 6.74 -14.66 -7.80
CA GLY A 30 6.12 -13.56 -7.07
C GLY A 30 4.74 -14.01 -6.64
N ALA A 31 4.13 -13.32 -5.70
CA ALA A 31 2.74 -13.53 -5.32
C ALA A 31 1.83 -13.50 -6.56
N ALA A 32 0.80 -14.33 -6.60
CA ALA A 32 -0.17 -14.32 -7.69
C ALA A 32 -0.92 -12.97 -7.70
N GLU A 33 -1.32 -12.50 -8.89
CA GLU A 33 -2.23 -11.36 -8.96
C GLU A 33 -3.59 -11.77 -8.38
N LEU A 34 -4.14 -10.89 -7.52
CA LEU A 34 -5.44 -11.05 -6.90
C LEU A 34 -6.55 -10.43 -7.79
N GLU A 35 -7.77 -10.89 -7.55
CA GLU A 35 -9.01 -10.29 -8.08
C GLU A 35 -9.78 -9.64 -6.94
N GLU A 36 -10.78 -8.80 -7.25
CA GLU A 36 -11.60 -8.10 -6.24
C GLU A 36 -12.20 -9.05 -5.20
N ALA A 37 -12.62 -10.24 -5.63
CA ALA A 37 -13.21 -11.25 -4.74
C ALA A 37 -12.23 -11.82 -3.69
N ASP A 38 -10.93 -11.61 -3.86
CA ASP A 38 -9.90 -12.10 -2.96
C ASP A 38 -9.58 -11.08 -1.84
N LEU A 39 -9.97 -9.80 -2.01
CA LEU A 39 -9.58 -8.73 -1.08
C LEU A 39 -10.06 -8.94 0.36
N ASP A 40 -11.23 -9.54 0.56
CA ASP A 40 -11.73 -9.84 1.91
C ASP A 40 -10.80 -10.80 2.67
N ALA A 41 -10.10 -11.69 1.95
CA ALA A 41 -9.17 -12.64 2.55
C ALA A 41 -7.81 -12.01 2.88
N VAL A 42 -7.51 -10.83 2.34
CA VAL A 42 -6.29 -10.06 2.67
C VAL A 42 -6.40 -9.48 4.07
N LEU A 43 -7.57 -9.00 4.48
CA LEU A 43 -7.78 -8.36 5.78
C LEU A 43 -7.64 -9.37 6.93
N LEU A 44 -7.09 -8.93 8.04
CA LEU A 44 -6.96 -9.73 9.25
C LEU A 44 -8.34 -9.88 9.92
N PRO A 45 -8.72 -11.09 10.35
CA PRO A 45 -9.88 -11.23 11.22
C PRO A 45 -9.63 -10.55 12.56
N ILE A 46 -10.70 -10.01 13.19
CA ILE A 46 -10.60 -9.18 14.40
C ILE A 46 -9.75 -9.81 15.52
N GLY A 47 -9.80 -11.13 15.68
CA GLY A 47 -8.99 -11.82 16.69
C GLY A 47 -7.49 -11.75 16.42
N ALA A 48 -7.06 -11.85 15.14
CA ALA A 48 -5.67 -11.70 14.75
C ALA A 48 -5.24 -10.23 14.85
N LEU A 49 -6.11 -9.28 14.50
CA LEU A 49 -5.84 -7.86 14.63
C LEU A 49 -5.61 -7.46 16.09
N ASN A 50 -6.48 -7.90 17.01
CA ASN A 50 -6.29 -7.73 18.47
C ASN A 50 -4.94 -8.28 18.95
N GLU A 51 -4.58 -9.50 18.53
CA GLU A 51 -3.31 -10.13 18.91
C GLU A 51 -2.11 -9.33 18.39
N THR A 52 -2.18 -8.86 17.13
CA THR A 52 -1.08 -8.13 16.48
C THR A 52 -0.78 -6.80 17.18
N VAL A 53 -1.81 -6.04 17.59
CA VAL A 53 -1.61 -4.74 18.24
C VAL A 53 -1.55 -4.79 19.77
N GLY A 54 -1.80 -5.97 20.36
CA GLY A 54 -1.79 -6.17 21.80
C GLY A 54 -3.08 -5.79 22.52
N ALA A 55 -4.16 -5.59 21.77
CA ALA A 55 -5.51 -5.35 22.29
C ALA A 55 -6.22 -6.67 22.64
N THR A 56 -7.39 -6.60 23.28
CA THR A 56 -8.14 -7.79 23.68
C THR A 56 -9.61 -7.78 23.29
N ASP A 57 -10.18 -6.60 23.07
CA ASP A 57 -11.63 -6.41 22.91
C ASP A 57 -12.01 -5.36 21.87
N MET A 58 -11.09 -5.05 20.93
CA MET A 58 -11.49 -4.28 19.76
C MET A 58 -12.56 -5.03 18.96
N GLU A 59 -13.46 -4.29 18.41
CA GLU A 59 -14.50 -4.73 17.49
C GLU A 59 -14.40 -3.95 16.17
N VAL A 60 -14.84 -4.55 15.06
CA VAL A 60 -14.92 -3.82 13.78
C VAL A 60 -16.02 -2.76 13.91
N THR A 61 -15.63 -1.49 13.76
CA THR A 61 -16.52 -0.33 13.87
C THR A 61 -16.93 0.23 12.51
N SER A 62 -16.12 -0.02 11.47
CA SER A 62 -16.41 0.34 10.08
C SER A 62 -15.90 -0.73 9.13
N ASP A 63 -16.62 -0.92 8.02
CA ASP A 63 -16.28 -1.81 6.92
C ASP A 63 -16.74 -1.14 5.63
N SER A 64 -15.84 -0.89 4.67
CA SER A 64 -16.12 -0.09 3.48
C SER A 64 -15.44 -0.65 2.23
N GLU A 65 -16.07 -0.41 1.10
CA GLU A 65 -15.55 -0.62 -0.26
C GLU A 65 -15.33 0.72 -1.00
N GLU A 66 -15.45 1.84 -0.28
CA GLU A 66 -15.35 3.19 -0.81
C GLU A 66 -14.22 3.95 -0.11
N MET A 67 -13.45 4.74 -0.86
CA MET A 67 -12.42 5.62 -0.33
C MET A 67 -13.03 6.72 0.54
N GLY A 68 -12.28 7.15 1.55
CA GLY A 68 -12.61 8.34 2.35
C GLY A 68 -12.27 9.64 1.61
N ASP A 69 -12.78 10.76 2.11
CA ASP A 69 -12.36 12.10 1.69
C ASP A 69 -12.30 13.01 2.90
N HIS A 70 -11.09 13.17 3.44
CA HIS A 70 -10.79 14.03 4.60
C HIS A 70 -9.94 15.24 4.21
N SER A 71 -9.84 15.55 2.91
CA SER A 71 -9.02 16.65 2.40
C SER A 71 -9.41 18.03 2.98
N ASP A 72 -10.70 18.22 3.27
CA ASP A 72 -11.21 19.45 3.91
C ASP A 72 -10.99 19.50 5.45
N GLU A 73 -10.57 18.38 6.06
CA GLU A 73 -10.38 18.25 7.51
C GLU A 73 -8.94 18.51 7.95
N VAL A 74 -7.99 18.59 7.01
CA VAL A 74 -6.57 18.81 7.28
C VAL A 74 -6.15 20.23 6.91
N SER A 75 -5.20 20.79 7.65
CA SER A 75 -4.67 22.14 7.35
C SER A 75 -3.80 22.18 6.09
N ASP A 76 -3.26 21.03 5.68
CA ASP A 76 -2.47 20.87 4.47
C ASP A 76 -2.98 19.65 3.69
N PRO A 77 -3.79 19.87 2.63
CA PRO A 77 -4.32 18.78 1.81
C PRO A 77 -3.26 17.95 1.07
N ASP A 78 -2.07 18.50 0.83
CA ASP A 78 -0.97 17.77 0.20
C ASP A 78 -0.41 16.66 1.13
N CYS A 79 -0.68 16.75 2.44
CA CYS A 79 -0.27 15.76 3.44
C CYS A 79 -1.39 14.79 3.87
N VAL A 80 -2.56 14.84 3.24
CA VAL A 80 -3.70 14.00 3.65
C VAL A 80 -3.36 12.50 3.64
N GLY A 81 -2.63 12.01 2.65
CA GLY A 81 -2.25 10.60 2.55
C GLY A 81 -1.18 10.15 3.55
N ALA A 82 -0.47 11.07 4.20
CA ALA A 82 0.41 10.75 5.33
C ALA A 82 -0.37 10.61 6.66
N ILE A 83 -1.56 11.23 6.74
CA ILE A 83 -2.42 11.29 7.92
C ILE A 83 -3.54 10.25 7.87
N PHE A 84 -4.13 9.99 6.69
CA PHE A 84 -5.25 9.09 6.51
C PHE A 84 -4.95 8.02 5.47
N SER A 85 -5.45 6.80 5.69
CA SER A 85 -5.44 5.71 4.70
C SER A 85 -6.65 5.80 3.77
N ALA A 86 -6.55 5.20 2.59
CA ALA A 86 -7.66 5.03 1.64
C ALA A 86 -8.37 6.34 1.27
N GLU A 87 -7.61 7.39 0.95
CA GLU A 87 -8.13 8.71 0.60
C GLU A 87 -8.38 8.87 -0.90
N GLU A 88 -9.60 9.26 -1.30
CA GLU A 88 -9.97 9.45 -2.71
C GLU A 88 -9.03 10.43 -3.43
N SER A 89 -8.65 11.53 -2.76
CA SER A 89 -7.75 12.54 -3.33
C SER A 89 -6.34 12.00 -3.58
N VAL A 90 -5.85 11.07 -2.78
CA VAL A 90 -4.54 10.42 -2.90
C VAL A 90 -4.55 9.37 -4.00
N TYR A 91 -5.60 8.57 -4.06
CA TYR A 91 -5.76 7.52 -5.06
C TYR A 91 -6.27 8.02 -6.42
N ALA A 92 -6.66 9.30 -6.52
CA ALA A 92 -7.18 9.87 -7.76
C ALA A 92 -6.16 9.78 -8.90
N GLY A 93 -6.51 9.06 -9.96
CA GLY A 93 -5.67 8.90 -11.16
C GLY A 93 -4.62 7.78 -11.07
N SER A 94 -4.53 7.04 -9.97
CA SER A 94 -3.60 5.92 -9.80
C SER A 94 -4.06 4.62 -10.49
N GLU A 95 -5.26 4.63 -11.11
CA GLU A 95 -5.84 3.47 -11.80
C GLU A 95 -6.26 2.30 -10.87
N TRP A 96 -6.39 2.52 -9.54
CA TRP A 96 -6.92 1.50 -8.64
C TRP A 96 -8.31 1.00 -9.09
N THR A 97 -8.68 -0.24 -8.77
CA THR A 97 -9.89 -0.89 -9.31
C THR A 97 -10.89 -1.35 -8.27
N ALA A 98 -10.45 -1.72 -7.10
CA ALA A 98 -11.28 -2.15 -5.98
C ALA A 98 -10.54 -1.96 -4.66
N MET A 99 -11.26 -1.92 -3.54
CA MET A 99 -10.65 -1.84 -2.22
C MET A 99 -11.51 -2.49 -1.16
N ARG A 100 -10.89 -2.81 -0.03
CA ARG A 100 -11.52 -3.16 1.24
C ARG A 100 -10.85 -2.39 2.34
N ASP A 101 -11.64 -1.80 3.23
CA ASP A 101 -11.19 -1.05 4.38
C ASP A 101 -11.97 -1.46 5.62
N GLN A 102 -11.28 -1.67 6.72
CA GLN A 102 -11.90 -1.93 8.01
C GLN A 102 -11.23 -1.11 9.10
N VAL A 103 -12.04 -0.51 9.96
CA VAL A 103 -11.62 0.13 11.20
C VAL A 103 -12.06 -0.72 12.38
N ALA A 104 -11.17 -0.89 13.34
CA ALA A 104 -11.42 -1.55 14.61
C ALA A 104 -10.95 -0.69 15.78
N ALA A 105 -11.73 -0.68 16.85
CA ALA A 105 -11.41 0.02 18.11
C ALA A 105 -12.11 -0.69 19.28
N GLU A 106 -11.67 -0.41 20.51
CA GLU A 106 -12.43 -0.82 21.69
C GLU A 106 -13.79 -0.14 21.72
N PRO A 107 -14.82 -0.82 22.28
CA PRO A 107 -16.14 -0.23 22.43
C PRO A 107 -16.13 0.90 23.47
N GLY A 108 -16.75 2.02 23.15
CA GLY A 108 -16.90 3.19 24.04
C GLY A 108 -16.05 4.39 23.58
N ASP A 109 -15.92 5.36 24.50
CA ASP A 109 -15.27 6.64 24.17
C ASP A 109 -13.78 6.70 24.63
N ASP A 110 -13.34 5.72 25.44
CA ASP A 110 -11.97 5.65 26.02
C ASP A 110 -11.16 4.55 25.29
N ASN A 111 -10.93 4.72 24.00
CA ASN A 111 -10.15 3.76 23.21
C ASN A 111 -8.67 3.82 23.61
N GLU A 112 -8.07 2.65 23.89
CA GLU A 112 -6.63 2.49 24.06
C GLU A 112 -5.94 2.14 22.73
N HIS A 113 -6.70 1.56 21.79
CA HIS A 113 -6.25 1.21 20.44
C HIS A 113 -7.31 1.60 19.40
N TRP A 114 -6.82 2.04 18.27
CA TRP A 114 -7.59 2.25 17.06
C TRP A 114 -6.75 1.74 15.89
N VAL A 115 -7.34 0.93 15.02
CA VAL A 115 -6.63 0.32 13.90
C VAL A 115 -7.48 0.38 12.65
N GLN A 116 -6.88 0.82 11.55
CA GLN A 116 -7.43 0.69 10.20
C GLN A 116 -6.54 -0.24 9.39
N GLN A 117 -7.14 -1.10 8.62
CA GLN A 117 -6.48 -1.99 7.67
C GLN A 117 -7.17 -1.86 6.31
N THR A 118 -6.37 -1.72 5.27
CA THR A 118 -6.84 -1.47 3.91
C THR A 118 -6.11 -2.35 2.92
N ALA A 119 -6.82 -2.87 1.93
CA ALA A 119 -6.27 -3.54 0.76
C ALA A 119 -6.84 -2.91 -0.51
N VAL A 120 -5.98 -2.42 -1.40
CA VAL A 120 -6.37 -1.74 -2.64
C VAL A 120 -5.80 -2.48 -3.84
N LEU A 121 -6.68 -2.85 -4.76
CA LEU A 121 -6.36 -3.59 -5.98
C LEU A 121 -5.98 -2.66 -7.12
N PHE A 122 -4.91 -3.01 -7.81
CA PHE A 122 -4.43 -2.34 -9.02
C PHE A 122 -4.48 -3.27 -10.23
N PRO A 123 -4.41 -2.72 -11.47
CA PRO A 123 -4.38 -3.52 -12.69
C PRO A 123 -3.17 -4.46 -12.80
N GLY A 124 -2.09 -4.18 -12.06
CA GLY A 124 -0.88 -4.99 -12.03
C GLY A 124 0.14 -4.51 -11.00
N GLU A 125 1.18 -5.31 -10.80
CA GLU A 125 2.24 -5.08 -9.83
C GLU A 125 2.95 -3.73 -10.01
N MET A 126 3.17 -3.32 -11.25
CA MET A 126 3.89 -2.06 -11.55
C MET A 126 3.12 -0.84 -11.04
N GLN A 127 1.80 -0.80 -11.26
CA GLN A 127 0.96 0.31 -10.81
C GLN A 127 0.89 0.39 -9.28
N ALA A 128 0.83 -0.77 -8.60
CA ALA A 128 0.86 -0.82 -7.15
C ALA A 128 2.20 -0.32 -6.59
N GLN A 129 3.32 -0.70 -7.20
CA GLN A 129 4.66 -0.25 -6.80
C GLN A 129 4.87 1.25 -7.07
N ASP A 130 4.44 1.75 -8.22
CA ASP A 130 4.54 3.16 -8.58
C ASP A 130 3.74 4.03 -7.59
N PHE A 131 2.55 3.58 -7.19
CA PHE A 131 1.73 4.26 -6.17
C PHE A 131 2.44 4.38 -4.81
N VAL A 132 3.08 3.32 -4.34
CA VAL A 132 3.83 3.36 -3.06
C VAL A 132 5.05 4.27 -3.15
N GLU A 133 5.73 4.35 -4.30
CA GLU A 133 6.86 5.27 -4.48
C GLU A 133 6.41 6.74 -4.55
N GLU A 134 5.26 7.02 -5.16
CA GLU A 134 4.63 8.35 -5.14
C GLU A 134 4.21 8.72 -3.70
N SER A 135 3.60 7.78 -2.97
CA SER A 135 3.25 7.95 -1.55
C SER A 135 4.48 8.24 -0.70
N ARG A 136 5.61 7.53 -0.93
CA ARG A 136 6.89 7.79 -0.26
C ARG A 136 7.34 9.23 -0.45
N SER A 137 7.28 9.72 -1.67
CA SER A 137 7.71 11.08 -2.00
C SER A 137 6.83 12.14 -1.33
N MET A 138 5.53 11.90 -1.26
CA MET A 138 4.57 12.78 -0.60
C MET A 138 4.77 12.76 0.92
N TRP A 139 4.87 11.59 1.56
CA TRP A 139 5.09 11.48 3.00
C TRP A 139 6.42 12.11 3.44
N ASP A 140 7.48 11.93 2.65
CA ASP A 140 8.78 12.56 2.92
C ASP A 140 8.70 14.10 2.89
N SER A 141 7.88 14.65 1.99
CA SER A 141 7.67 16.11 1.91
C SER A 141 6.91 16.68 3.10
N CYS A 142 6.12 15.86 3.80
CA CYS A 142 5.35 16.22 4.99
C CYS A 142 6.09 15.94 6.31
N ALA A 143 7.25 15.28 6.25
CA ALA A 143 8.01 14.91 7.44
C ALA A 143 8.49 16.16 8.21
N GLY A 144 8.22 16.18 9.52
CA GLY A 144 8.53 17.30 10.41
C GLY A 144 7.47 18.40 10.45
N ASP A 145 6.41 18.30 9.65
CA ASP A 145 5.31 19.27 9.67
C ASP A 145 4.33 18.98 10.81
N VAL A 146 3.64 20.02 11.24
CA VAL A 146 2.52 19.92 12.17
C VAL A 146 1.22 20.18 11.43
N ILE A 147 0.41 19.14 11.33
CA ILE A 147 -0.87 19.17 10.61
C ILE A 147 -2.01 19.32 11.62
N ALA A 148 -2.87 20.32 11.40
CA ALA A 148 -4.11 20.45 12.16
C ALA A 148 -5.20 19.59 11.49
N ILE A 149 -5.86 18.73 12.29
CA ILE A 149 -6.94 17.85 11.86
C ILE A 149 -8.22 18.25 12.59
N GLY A 150 -9.33 18.36 11.87
CA GLY A 150 -10.64 18.74 12.39
C GLY A 150 -10.99 20.19 12.18
N ALA A 151 -12.02 20.69 12.86
CA ALA A 151 -12.54 22.05 12.68
C ALA A 151 -12.92 22.72 13.99
N GLY A 152 -12.59 23.99 14.12
CA GLY A 152 -13.00 24.85 15.23
C GLY A 152 -12.45 24.39 16.58
N ALA A 153 -13.33 24.10 17.54
CA ALA A 153 -12.94 23.67 18.89
C ALA A 153 -12.47 22.19 18.95
N ASN A 154 -12.69 21.44 17.89
CA ASN A 154 -12.30 20.04 17.77
C ASN A 154 -11.11 19.89 16.80
N THR A 155 -10.19 20.84 16.83
CA THR A 155 -8.96 20.78 16.05
C THR A 155 -7.85 20.19 16.91
N TYR A 156 -7.15 19.20 16.39
CA TYR A 156 -6.01 18.52 17.01
C TYR A 156 -4.77 18.73 16.15
N LEU A 157 -3.63 18.97 16.78
CA LEU A 157 -2.35 19.15 16.10
C LEU A 157 -1.57 17.84 16.13
N TRP A 158 -1.05 17.45 14.97
CA TRP A 158 -0.29 16.22 14.79
C TRP A 158 1.06 16.53 14.17
N GLU A 159 2.14 16.16 14.87
CA GLU A 159 3.50 16.25 14.38
C GLU A 159 3.84 14.97 13.61
N LEU A 160 4.17 15.11 12.32
CA LEU A 160 4.64 14.01 11.46
C LEU A 160 6.13 13.80 11.66
N GLN A 161 6.55 12.59 11.97
CA GLN A 161 7.96 12.22 12.10
C GLN A 161 8.56 11.88 10.75
N ASP A 162 9.90 11.68 10.70
CA ASP A 162 10.58 11.18 9.51
C ASP A 162 10.01 9.82 9.07
N ILE A 163 9.96 9.60 7.75
CA ILE A 163 9.61 8.31 7.18
C ILE A 163 10.72 7.29 7.49
N ARG A 164 10.37 6.02 7.56
CA ARG A 164 11.31 4.91 7.66
C ARG A 164 10.92 3.76 6.74
N ASP A 165 11.90 3.00 6.31
CA ASP A 165 11.70 1.75 5.60
C ASP A 165 11.87 0.58 6.58
N ALA A 166 10.85 -0.24 6.72
CA ALA A 166 10.83 -1.43 7.53
C ALA A 166 10.70 -2.67 6.61
N GLN A 167 11.80 -3.10 6.02
CA GLN A 167 11.88 -4.28 5.14
C GLN A 167 10.95 -4.19 3.91
N GLY A 168 10.90 -3.02 3.27
CA GLY A 168 10.04 -2.76 2.12
C GLY A 168 8.66 -2.21 2.47
N ILE A 169 8.36 -2.03 3.76
CA ILE A 169 7.17 -1.32 4.24
C ILE A 169 7.58 0.10 4.59
N LEU A 170 6.99 1.08 3.90
CA LEU A 170 7.11 2.48 4.25
C LEU A 170 6.28 2.74 5.50
N ALA A 171 6.87 3.38 6.52
CA ALA A 171 6.16 3.72 7.73
C ALA A 171 6.48 5.15 8.20
N GLN A 172 5.49 5.81 8.77
CA GLN A 172 5.60 7.13 9.39
C GLN A 172 4.81 7.15 10.67
N THR A 173 5.34 7.79 11.71
CA THR A 173 4.62 7.99 12.96
C THR A 173 4.17 9.44 13.07
N SER A 174 2.95 9.66 13.54
CA SER A 174 2.44 10.98 13.89
C SER A 174 2.08 11.01 15.38
N SER A 175 2.34 12.15 16.04
CA SER A 175 2.09 12.31 17.48
C SER A 175 1.12 13.47 17.70
N GLN A 176 0.03 13.19 18.41
CA GLN A 176 -0.95 14.24 18.74
C GLN A 176 -0.45 15.09 19.89
N GLU A 177 -0.41 16.42 19.72
CA GLU A 177 -0.06 17.35 20.79
C GLU A 177 -1.08 17.31 21.95
N ASP A 178 -0.59 17.51 23.15
CA ASP A 178 -1.38 17.60 24.39
C ASP A 178 -2.32 16.40 24.67
N SER A 179 -2.08 15.23 24.02
CA SER A 179 -2.92 14.04 24.11
C SER A 179 -2.54 13.03 25.18
N GLY A 180 -1.52 13.34 25.99
CA GLY A 180 -1.01 12.39 26.97
C GLY A 180 -0.16 11.24 26.37
N GLY A 181 0.27 11.39 25.12
CA GLY A 181 1.14 10.43 24.41
C GLY A 181 0.41 9.62 23.33
N TRP A 182 -0.81 9.98 22.97
CA TRP A 182 -1.50 9.36 21.84
C TRP A 182 -0.75 9.61 20.55
N SER A 183 -0.46 8.56 19.83
CA SER A 183 0.24 8.60 18.55
C SER A 183 -0.29 7.54 17.61
N CYS A 184 -0.06 7.74 16.34
CA CYS A 184 -0.44 6.81 15.29
C CYS A 184 0.78 6.46 14.44
N GLN A 185 0.82 5.24 13.94
CA GLN A 185 1.76 4.84 12.90
C GLN A 185 0.98 4.47 11.66
N HIS A 186 1.35 5.03 10.53
CA HIS A 186 0.87 4.65 9.20
C HIS A 186 1.93 3.80 8.51
N ALA A 187 1.51 2.71 7.88
CA ALA A 187 2.37 1.81 7.12
C ALA A 187 1.74 1.46 5.78
N ILE A 188 2.52 1.47 4.70
CA ILE A 188 2.07 1.14 3.35
C ILE A 188 3.10 0.29 2.63
N SER A 189 2.65 -0.67 1.82
CA SER A 189 3.50 -1.50 0.96
C SER A 189 2.73 -2.01 -0.24
N ALA A 190 3.45 -2.35 -1.32
CA ALA A 190 2.91 -3.04 -2.48
C ALA A 190 3.39 -4.49 -2.51
N VAL A 191 2.49 -5.41 -2.77
CA VAL A 191 2.76 -6.84 -2.96
C VAL A 191 1.88 -7.35 -4.10
N SER A 192 2.50 -7.93 -5.14
CA SER A 192 1.80 -8.25 -6.38
C SER A 192 1.04 -7.01 -6.91
N ASN A 193 -0.23 -7.13 -7.24
CA ASN A 193 -1.08 -6.04 -7.70
C ASN A 193 -1.94 -5.43 -6.58
N VAL A 194 -1.53 -5.57 -5.32
CA VAL A 194 -2.25 -5.03 -4.16
C VAL A 194 -1.36 -4.05 -3.41
N VAL A 195 -1.90 -2.90 -3.05
CA VAL A 195 -1.35 -2.02 -2.01
C VAL A 195 -2.07 -2.35 -0.72
N VAL A 196 -1.30 -2.59 0.35
CA VAL A 196 -1.82 -2.74 1.70
C VAL A 196 -1.44 -1.51 2.51
N GLU A 197 -2.40 -0.99 3.27
CA GLU A 197 -2.18 0.06 4.25
C GLU A 197 -2.62 -0.42 5.63
N ALA A 198 -1.93 0.04 6.66
CA ALA A 198 -2.31 -0.14 8.05
C ALA A 198 -2.08 1.15 8.81
N TRP A 199 -3.04 1.53 9.64
CA TRP A 199 -2.90 2.67 10.54
C TRP A 199 -3.26 2.21 11.95
N ALA A 200 -2.30 2.29 12.85
CA ALA A 200 -2.46 1.87 14.25
C ALA A 200 -2.18 3.03 15.19
N CYS A 201 -3.13 3.31 16.07
CA CYS A 201 -3.05 4.39 17.05
C CYS A 201 -3.17 3.85 18.48
N GLY A 202 -2.50 4.51 19.42
CA GLY A 202 -2.53 4.19 20.83
C GLY A 202 -1.52 5.01 21.64
N TYR A 203 -1.40 4.72 22.95
CA TYR A 203 -0.47 5.43 23.83
C TYR A 203 0.95 4.87 23.81
N THR A 204 1.18 3.72 23.17
CA THR A 204 2.49 3.06 23.12
C THR A 204 2.79 2.48 21.74
N ILE A 205 2.65 3.34 20.70
CA ILE A 205 2.88 2.94 19.31
C ILE A 205 4.38 2.86 19.01
N SER A 206 4.79 1.77 18.35
CA SER A 206 6.15 1.54 17.86
C SER A 206 6.16 0.94 16.46
N ASP A 207 5.72 -0.31 16.30
CA ASP A 207 5.73 -1.07 15.04
C ASP A 207 4.37 -1.70 14.69
N GLN A 208 3.31 -1.37 15.41
CA GLN A 208 2.01 -2.05 15.29
C GLN A 208 1.43 -1.95 13.87
N ALA A 209 1.51 -0.80 13.20
CA ALA A 209 1.06 -0.70 11.82
C ALA A 209 1.95 -1.51 10.84
N VAL A 210 3.26 -1.55 11.08
CA VAL A 210 4.18 -2.40 10.31
C VAL A 210 3.87 -3.88 10.51
N ASP A 211 3.54 -4.30 11.74
CA ASP A 211 3.17 -5.68 12.04
C ASP A 211 1.84 -6.06 11.37
N VAL A 212 0.84 -5.18 11.39
CA VAL A 212 -0.42 -5.36 10.64
C VAL A 212 -0.14 -5.45 9.15
N ALA A 213 0.59 -4.49 8.56
CA ALA A 213 0.93 -4.51 7.13
C ALA A 213 1.70 -5.78 6.74
N THR A 214 2.63 -6.26 7.58
CA THR A 214 3.34 -7.53 7.38
C THR A 214 2.39 -8.72 7.31
N ALA A 215 1.38 -8.74 8.18
CA ALA A 215 0.40 -9.82 8.17
C ALA A 215 -0.54 -9.74 6.96
N LEU A 216 -0.92 -8.53 6.52
CA LEU A 216 -1.69 -8.33 5.28
C LEU A 216 -0.89 -8.83 4.06
N ILE A 217 0.41 -8.50 3.97
CA ILE A 217 1.31 -8.99 2.91
C ILE A 217 1.33 -10.51 2.89
N ALA A 218 1.47 -11.17 4.05
CA ALA A 218 1.47 -12.63 4.13
C ALA A 218 0.16 -13.26 3.64
N ASN A 219 -0.99 -12.58 3.84
CA ASN A 219 -2.27 -13.03 3.31
C ASN A 219 -2.35 -12.89 1.77
N VAL A 220 -1.76 -11.86 1.17
CA VAL A 220 -1.66 -11.72 -0.30
C VAL A 220 -0.80 -12.83 -0.91
N GLU A 221 0.24 -13.28 -0.20
CA GLU A 221 1.19 -14.31 -0.66
C GLU A 221 0.70 -15.75 -0.44
N SER A 222 -0.44 -15.97 0.23
CA SER A 222 -0.91 -17.29 0.70
C SER A 222 -1.74 -18.14 -0.34
#